data_4c23b41730410c75c69a127220e4b786
#
_entry.id   4c23b41730410c75c69a127220e4b786
#
_cell.length_a   1.000
_cell.length_b   1.000
_cell.length_c   1.000
_cell.angle_alpha   90.00
_cell.angle_beta   90.00
_cell.angle_gamma   90.00
#
_symmetry.space_group_name_H-M   'P 1'
#
loop_
_entity.id
_entity.type
_entity.pdbx_description
1 polymer ?
#
loop_
_entity_poly.entity_id
_entity_poly.type
_entity_poly.pdbx_seq_one_letter_code
_entity_poly.pdbx_strand_id
1 'polypeptide(L)'
;PSHLIRMSVGVGFRRARLRYAYLLLRGKNLKTGEITQDVREENLRIFKESLDMVTNLNNWHAFMNLFASAGYLKGSLVASSNAVVFSYVLYLIGKYEYKVSSVELQKIIRKWIFMSTITGFYTGSTESEVEKQFADLRDVHHADEFVSYLNSVIGNRFTDDYFVYSLPAELNSSSANSPAWYGYIAAVNVLGTPMLFSTAPLSQYFVLGANGDKNSVDKHHIFPKHYLEKIGY
;
A
#
# COMPACT_ATOMS: atom_id res chain seq x y z
N PRO A 1 -7.69 -13.78 9.14
CA PRO A 1 -7.22 -13.56 10.54
C PRO A 1 -5.78 -13.02 10.59
N SER A 2 -4.81 -13.59 9.83
CA SER A 2 -3.39 -13.21 9.90
C SER A 2 -3.13 -11.74 9.60
N HIS A 3 -3.82 -11.14 8.65
CA HIS A 3 -3.68 -9.72 8.33
C HIS A 3 -4.12 -8.80 9.48
N LEU A 4 -5.25 -9.11 10.14
CA LEU A 4 -5.73 -8.33 11.29
C LEU A 4 -4.73 -8.36 12.44
N ILE A 5 -4.20 -9.55 12.76
CA ILE A 5 -3.18 -9.71 13.81
C ILE A 5 -1.92 -8.92 13.43
N ARG A 6 -1.46 -9.01 12.18
CA ARG A 6 -0.28 -8.30 11.70
C ARG A 6 -0.45 -6.78 11.77
N MET A 7 -1.62 -6.27 11.36
CA MET A 7 -1.96 -4.85 11.47
C MET A 7 -1.97 -4.39 12.94
N SER A 8 -2.62 -5.15 13.84
CA SER A 8 -2.69 -4.80 15.27
C SER A 8 -1.31 -4.79 15.94
N VAL A 9 -0.46 -5.77 15.60
CA VAL A 9 0.93 -5.80 16.08
C VAL A 9 1.75 -4.63 15.50
N GLY A 10 1.51 -4.29 14.24
CA GLY A 10 2.13 -3.12 13.59
C GLY A 10 1.75 -1.81 14.28
N VAL A 11 0.45 -1.61 14.54
CA VAL A 11 -0.06 -0.40 15.20
C VAL A 11 0.39 -0.31 16.65
N GLY A 12 0.23 -1.37 17.43
CA GLY A 12 0.47 -1.30 18.88
C GLY A 12 1.93 -1.44 19.29
N PHE A 13 2.74 -2.16 18.49
CA PHE A 13 4.08 -2.57 18.94
C PHE A 13 5.21 -2.24 17.95
N ARG A 14 4.89 -1.67 16.80
CA ARG A 14 5.88 -1.38 15.75
C ARG A 14 6.68 -2.63 15.35
N ARG A 15 5.94 -3.73 15.05
CA ARG A 15 6.50 -5.00 14.59
C ARG A 15 5.77 -5.51 13.37
N ALA A 16 6.52 -5.98 12.38
CA ALA A 16 5.98 -6.47 11.11
C ALA A 16 5.71 -7.99 11.12
N ARG A 17 6.57 -8.74 11.81
CA ARG A 17 6.55 -10.19 11.77
C ARG A 17 5.49 -10.79 12.67
N LEU A 18 4.70 -11.71 12.14
CA LEU A 18 3.61 -12.37 12.87
C LEU A 18 4.09 -13.10 14.13
N ARG A 19 5.34 -13.59 14.16
CA ARG A 19 5.93 -14.24 15.34
C ARG A 19 5.92 -13.34 16.60
N TYR A 20 5.96 -12.02 16.41
CA TYR A 20 5.90 -11.10 17.55
C TYR A 20 4.55 -11.13 18.27
N ALA A 21 3.44 -11.39 17.56
CA ALA A 21 2.14 -11.57 18.20
C ALA A 21 2.19 -12.66 19.28
N TYR A 22 2.77 -13.81 18.93
CA TYR A 22 2.91 -14.92 19.88
C TYR A 22 3.78 -14.55 21.08
N LEU A 23 4.93 -13.89 20.86
CA LEU A 23 5.84 -13.49 21.94
C LEU A 23 5.20 -12.47 22.87
N LEU A 24 4.55 -11.46 22.32
CA LEU A 24 3.89 -10.38 23.06
C LEU A 24 2.72 -10.91 23.91
N LEU A 25 1.87 -11.76 23.32
CA LEU A 25 0.72 -12.35 24.03
C LEU A 25 1.11 -13.37 25.08
N ARG A 26 2.34 -13.88 25.06
CA ARG A 26 2.93 -14.66 26.15
C ARG A 26 3.51 -13.81 27.28
N GLY A 27 3.51 -12.50 27.14
CA GLY A 27 4.08 -11.58 28.14
C GLY A 27 5.58 -11.36 28.00
N LYS A 28 6.16 -11.59 26.81
CA LYS A 28 7.57 -11.30 26.59
C LYS A 28 7.80 -9.80 26.42
N ASN A 29 8.66 -9.24 27.28
CA ASN A 29 9.22 -7.93 27.07
C ASN A 29 10.28 -8.01 25.96
N LEU A 30 10.05 -7.31 24.83
CA LEU A 30 10.94 -7.37 23.68
C LEU A 30 12.29 -6.68 23.89
N LYS A 31 12.43 -5.84 24.95
CA LYS A 31 13.68 -5.16 25.29
C LYS A 31 14.53 -6.00 26.25
N THR A 32 13.93 -6.49 27.35
CA THR A 32 14.66 -7.26 28.37
C THR A 32 14.69 -8.77 28.10
N GLY A 33 13.72 -9.26 27.29
CA GLY A 33 13.56 -10.69 27.01
C GLY A 33 12.80 -11.46 28.09
N GLU A 34 12.50 -10.84 29.24
CA GLU A 34 11.77 -11.45 30.36
C GLU A 34 10.31 -11.73 30.02
N ILE A 35 9.73 -12.73 30.68
CA ILE A 35 8.33 -13.10 30.55
C ILE A 35 7.67 -12.95 31.92
N THR A 36 6.70 -12.03 32.03
CA THR A 36 5.96 -11.78 33.27
C THR A 36 4.46 -11.65 32.99
N GLN A 37 3.65 -11.84 34.02
CA GLN A 37 2.21 -11.72 33.95
C GLN A 37 1.79 -10.26 33.70
N ASP A 38 2.43 -9.31 34.37
CA ASP A 38 2.14 -7.88 34.23
C ASP A 38 2.39 -7.42 32.78
N VAL A 39 3.50 -7.82 32.19
CA VAL A 39 3.82 -7.53 30.78
C VAL A 39 2.80 -8.19 29.85
N ARG A 40 2.31 -9.37 30.18
CA ARG A 40 1.26 -10.05 29.41
C ARG A 40 -0.05 -9.27 29.41
N GLU A 41 -0.47 -8.79 30.57
CA GLU A 41 -1.71 -8.01 30.72
C GLU A 41 -1.62 -6.70 29.98
N GLU A 42 -0.51 -5.99 30.09
CA GLU A 42 -0.28 -4.75 29.35
C GLU A 42 -0.20 -4.97 27.84
N ASN A 43 0.53 -5.98 27.37
CA ASN A 43 0.57 -6.31 25.94
C ASN A 43 -0.81 -6.69 25.42
N LEU A 44 -1.62 -7.40 26.21
CA LEU A 44 -2.98 -7.77 25.81
C LEU A 44 -3.89 -6.55 25.71
N ARG A 45 -3.74 -5.58 26.62
CA ARG A 45 -4.46 -4.29 26.58
C ARG A 45 -4.10 -3.52 25.30
N ILE A 46 -2.81 -3.32 25.03
CA ILE A 46 -2.34 -2.62 23.82
C ILE A 46 -2.81 -3.33 22.55
N PHE A 47 -2.76 -4.67 22.54
CA PHE A 47 -3.22 -5.46 21.38
C PHE A 47 -4.72 -5.27 21.14
N LYS A 48 -5.56 -5.29 22.17
CA LYS A 48 -7.01 -5.08 22.04
C LYS A 48 -7.32 -3.67 21.53
N GLU A 49 -6.72 -2.64 22.09
CA GLU A 49 -6.89 -1.25 21.62
C GLU A 49 -6.48 -1.09 20.14
N SER A 50 -5.36 -1.71 19.76
CA SER A 50 -4.91 -1.70 18.37
C SER A 50 -5.85 -2.48 17.45
N LEU A 51 -6.39 -3.60 17.92
CA LEU A 51 -7.36 -4.39 17.16
C LEU A 51 -8.67 -3.60 16.94
N ASP A 52 -9.14 -2.87 17.95
CA ASP A 52 -10.32 -2.01 17.83
C ASP A 52 -10.09 -0.90 16.80
N MET A 53 -8.90 -0.28 16.76
CA MET A 53 -8.55 0.69 15.72
C MET A 53 -8.54 0.06 14.31
N VAL A 54 -7.95 -1.13 14.19
CA VAL A 54 -7.81 -1.87 12.93
C VAL A 54 -9.16 -2.35 12.39
N THR A 55 -10.06 -2.79 13.27
CA THR A 55 -11.38 -3.31 12.88
C THR A 55 -12.46 -2.24 12.76
N ASN A 56 -12.14 -0.99 13.10
CA ASN A 56 -13.07 0.12 12.96
C ASN A 56 -13.40 0.38 11.49
N LEU A 57 -14.65 0.17 11.10
CA LEU A 57 -15.11 0.29 9.72
C LEU A 57 -14.95 1.71 9.16
N ASN A 58 -15.05 2.75 9.99
CA ASN A 58 -14.86 4.13 9.53
C ASN A 58 -13.39 4.36 9.13
N ASN A 59 -12.43 3.80 9.89
CA ASN A 59 -11.03 3.85 9.52
C ASN A 59 -10.78 3.11 8.21
N TRP A 60 -11.34 1.92 8.10
CA TRP A 60 -11.18 1.08 6.93
C TRP A 60 -11.77 1.73 5.67
N HIS A 61 -13.00 2.26 5.74
CA HIS A 61 -13.63 2.95 4.62
C HIS A 61 -12.85 4.20 4.21
N ALA A 62 -12.42 5.03 5.17
CA ALA A 62 -11.61 6.21 4.88
C ALA A 62 -10.30 5.84 4.19
N PHE A 63 -9.62 4.79 4.66
CA PHE A 63 -8.39 4.30 4.05
C PHE A 63 -8.61 3.70 2.65
N MET A 64 -9.65 2.89 2.44
CA MET A 64 -9.95 2.31 1.13
C MET A 64 -10.29 3.38 0.09
N ASN A 65 -10.92 4.49 0.50
CA ASN A 65 -11.14 5.64 -0.36
C ASN A 65 -9.81 6.29 -0.82
N LEU A 66 -8.73 6.17 -0.04
CA LEU A 66 -7.40 6.63 -0.47
C LEU A 66 -6.83 5.75 -1.57
N PHE A 67 -7.04 4.43 -1.53
CA PHE A 67 -6.69 3.52 -2.63
C PHE A 67 -7.42 3.90 -3.92
N ALA A 68 -8.73 4.11 -3.83
CA ALA A 68 -9.53 4.54 -4.96
C ALA A 68 -9.05 5.88 -5.53
N SER A 69 -8.78 6.86 -4.65
CA SER A 69 -8.27 8.19 -5.06
C SER A 69 -6.85 8.17 -5.61
N ALA A 70 -6.07 7.13 -5.29
CA ALA A 70 -4.76 6.86 -5.89
C ALA A 70 -4.88 6.09 -7.22
N GLY A 71 -6.09 5.82 -7.71
CA GLY A 71 -6.35 5.16 -8.99
C GLY A 71 -6.46 3.64 -8.95
N TYR A 72 -6.28 3.02 -7.79
CA TYR A 72 -6.40 1.57 -7.61
C TYR A 72 -7.85 1.17 -7.34
N LEU A 73 -8.67 1.13 -8.39
CA LEU A 73 -10.12 0.94 -8.32
C LEU A 73 -10.56 -0.53 -8.17
N LYS A 74 -9.65 -1.49 -8.39
CA LYS A 74 -9.88 -2.93 -8.22
C LYS A 74 -8.72 -3.56 -7.44
N GLY A 75 -9.05 -4.57 -6.64
CA GLY A 75 -8.02 -5.33 -5.89
C GLY A 75 -6.99 -6.02 -6.79
N SER A 76 -7.37 -6.38 -8.02
CA SER A 76 -6.46 -6.96 -9.02
C SER A 76 -5.38 -5.99 -9.52
N LEU A 77 -5.50 -4.70 -9.25
CA LEU A 77 -4.47 -3.69 -9.54
C LEU A 77 -3.44 -3.54 -8.39
N VAL A 78 -3.54 -4.34 -7.34
CA VAL A 78 -2.60 -4.31 -6.20
C VAL A 78 -1.79 -5.60 -6.20
N ALA A 79 -0.51 -5.49 -6.56
CA ALA A 79 0.39 -6.63 -6.71
C ALA A 79 0.64 -7.40 -5.41
N SER A 80 0.53 -6.75 -4.26
CA SER A 80 0.78 -7.35 -2.95
C SER A 80 -0.23 -6.89 -1.90
N SER A 81 -0.88 -7.83 -1.22
CA SER A 81 -1.74 -7.52 -0.06
C SER A 81 -0.97 -6.83 1.08
N ASN A 82 0.36 -6.98 1.14
CA ASN A 82 1.20 -6.28 2.10
C ASN A 82 1.19 -4.76 1.88
N ALA A 83 1.02 -4.29 0.64
CA ALA A 83 0.86 -2.86 0.36
C ALA A 83 -0.39 -2.29 1.06
N VAL A 84 -1.50 -3.04 1.07
CA VAL A 84 -2.71 -2.66 1.80
C VAL A 84 -2.47 -2.70 3.31
N VAL A 85 -1.95 -3.83 3.81
CA VAL A 85 -1.72 -4.07 5.24
C VAL A 85 -0.86 -2.98 5.86
N PHE A 86 0.32 -2.72 5.30
CA PHE A 86 1.27 -1.81 5.92
C PHE A 86 0.99 -0.33 5.62
N SER A 87 0.37 0.00 4.49
CA SER A 87 -0.14 1.36 4.28
C SER A 87 -1.28 1.70 5.25
N TYR A 88 -2.14 0.72 5.59
CA TYR A 88 -3.17 0.93 6.60
C TYR A 88 -2.58 1.11 8.00
N VAL A 89 -1.55 0.35 8.35
CA VAL A 89 -0.82 0.55 9.61
C VAL A 89 -0.24 1.97 9.70
N LEU A 90 0.42 2.45 8.64
CA LEU A 90 0.94 3.82 8.60
C LEU A 90 -0.17 4.87 8.70
N TYR A 91 -1.31 4.65 8.04
CA TYR A 91 -2.49 5.51 8.16
C TYR A 91 -2.98 5.61 9.61
N LEU A 92 -3.12 4.47 10.30
CA LEU A 92 -3.58 4.45 11.69
C LEU A 92 -2.56 5.09 12.65
N ILE A 93 -1.28 4.84 12.45
CA ILE A 93 -0.19 5.47 13.21
C ILE A 93 -0.22 6.99 13.03
N GLY A 94 -0.28 7.47 11.80
CA GLY A 94 -0.38 8.90 11.50
C GLY A 94 -1.61 9.55 12.13
N LYS A 95 -2.74 8.84 12.12
CA LYS A 95 -4.01 9.34 12.66
C LYS A 95 -4.03 9.40 14.20
N TYR A 96 -3.65 8.31 14.85
CA TYR A 96 -3.89 8.16 16.29
C TYR A 96 -2.69 8.53 17.15
N GLU A 97 -1.47 8.27 16.69
CA GLU A 97 -0.26 8.55 17.45
C GLU A 97 0.29 9.95 17.14
N TYR A 98 0.62 10.19 15.86
CA TYR A 98 1.17 11.50 15.46
C TYR A 98 0.09 12.58 15.27
N LYS A 99 -1.20 12.22 15.28
CA LYS A 99 -2.33 13.15 15.14
C LYS A 99 -2.17 14.10 13.96
N VAL A 100 -1.66 13.58 12.85
CA VAL A 100 -1.52 14.31 11.58
C VAL A 100 -2.90 14.82 11.15
N SER A 101 -2.97 16.06 10.68
CA SER A 101 -4.22 16.63 10.20
C SER A 101 -4.85 15.76 9.10
N SER A 102 -6.17 15.66 9.05
CA SER A 102 -6.87 14.78 8.10
C SER A 102 -6.46 15.05 6.66
N VAL A 103 -6.28 16.31 6.30
CA VAL A 103 -5.90 16.73 4.93
C VAL A 103 -4.49 16.27 4.58
N GLU A 104 -3.53 16.49 5.47
CA GLU A 104 -2.14 16.09 5.26
C GLU A 104 -1.99 14.57 5.26
N LEU A 105 -2.66 13.89 6.21
CA LEU A 105 -2.65 12.43 6.28
C LEU A 105 -3.18 11.80 5.00
N GLN A 106 -4.32 12.27 4.49
CA GLN A 106 -4.88 11.80 3.23
C GLN A 106 -3.92 12.03 2.07
N LYS A 107 -3.29 13.21 2.00
CA LYS A 107 -2.35 13.56 0.95
C LYS A 107 -1.11 12.66 0.97
N ILE A 108 -0.49 12.48 2.15
CA ILE A 108 0.74 11.69 2.25
C ILE A 108 0.49 10.19 2.08
N ILE A 109 -0.59 9.65 2.66
CA ILE A 109 -0.92 8.23 2.52
C ILE A 109 -1.34 7.88 1.09
N ARG A 110 -2.05 8.76 0.37
CA ARG A 110 -2.34 8.56 -1.04
C ARG A 110 -1.06 8.49 -1.89
N LYS A 111 -0.11 9.39 -1.66
CA LYS A 111 1.21 9.32 -2.31
C LYS A 111 1.96 8.04 -1.96
N TRP A 112 1.93 7.64 -0.69
CA TRP A 112 2.55 6.42 -0.21
C TRP A 112 1.98 5.17 -0.89
N ILE A 113 0.64 5.07 -0.97
CA ILE A 113 -0.05 3.98 -1.66
C ILE A 113 0.42 3.89 -3.11
N PHE A 114 0.43 5.03 -3.83
CA PHE A 114 0.85 5.05 -5.22
C PHE A 114 2.30 4.62 -5.38
N MET A 115 3.22 5.21 -4.61
CA MET A 115 4.65 4.85 -4.64
C MET A 115 4.85 3.38 -4.30
N SER A 116 4.32 2.91 -3.18
CA SER A 116 4.57 1.55 -2.70
C SER A 116 4.01 0.47 -3.63
N THR A 117 2.95 0.77 -4.37
CA THR A 117 2.34 -0.17 -5.30
C THR A 117 3.07 -0.18 -6.63
N ILE A 118 3.35 0.99 -7.24
CA ILE A 118 4.01 1.06 -8.56
C ILE A 118 5.46 0.55 -8.53
N THR A 119 6.18 0.80 -7.43
CA THR A 119 7.56 0.35 -7.26
C THR A 119 7.69 -1.08 -6.73
N GLY A 120 6.56 -1.76 -6.45
CA GLY A 120 6.59 -3.08 -5.82
C GLY A 120 7.26 -3.09 -4.44
N PHE A 121 7.21 -1.97 -3.69
CA PHE A 121 7.91 -1.76 -2.43
C PHE A 121 7.68 -2.89 -1.40
N TYR A 122 6.50 -3.50 -1.42
CA TYR A 122 6.11 -4.59 -0.53
C TYR A 122 6.04 -5.96 -1.22
N THR A 123 6.75 -6.18 -2.32
CA THR A 123 6.73 -7.47 -3.04
C THR A 123 7.91 -8.38 -2.76
N GLY A 124 9.00 -7.86 -2.19
CA GLY A 124 10.21 -8.61 -1.83
C GLY A 124 10.27 -8.98 -0.34
N SER A 125 11.37 -8.65 0.32
CA SER A 125 11.61 -8.88 1.75
C SER A 125 10.79 -7.93 2.64
N THR A 126 9.48 -7.92 2.47
CA THR A 126 8.53 -6.97 3.05
C THR A 126 8.68 -6.81 4.57
N GLU A 127 8.80 -7.93 5.30
CA GLU A 127 8.90 -7.86 6.76
C GLU A 127 10.16 -7.13 7.22
N SER A 128 11.28 -7.31 6.54
CA SER A 128 12.53 -6.63 6.86
C SER A 128 12.47 -5.14 6.54
N GLU A 129 11.85 -4.78 5.42
CA GLU A 129 11.63 -3.38 5.04
C GLU A 129 10.73 -2.66 6.05
N VAL A 130 9.63 -3.29 6.45
CA VAL A 130 8.70 -2.70 7.44
C VAL A 130 9.33 -2.62 8.83
N GLU A 131 10.12 -3.63 9.25
CA GLU A 131 10.86 -3.54 10.53
C GLU A 131 11.84 -2.36 10.52
N LYS A 132 12.50 -2.09 9.39
CA LYS A 132 13.36 -0.92 9.23
C LYS A 132 12.54 0.38 9.35
N GLN A 133 11.42 0.50 8.63
CA GLN A 133 10.52 1.65 8.74
C GLN A 133 10.07 1.89 10.18
N PHE A 134 9.68 0.83 10.89
CA PHE A 134 9.30 0.94 12.29
C PHE A 134 10.47 1.32 13.20
N ALA A 135 11.70 0.95 12.85
CA ALA A 135 12.89 1.40 13.57
C ALA A 135 13.12 2.90 13.36
N ASP A 136 13.05 3.35 12.10
CA ASP A 136 13.21 4.77 11.74
C ASP A 136 12.13 5.66 12.41
N LEU A 137 10.89 5.16 12.51
CA LEU A 137 9.78 5.88 13.17
C LEU A 137 9.94 6.02 14.68
N ARG A 138 10.92 5.38 15.34
CA ARG A 138 11.17 5.56 16.78
C ARG A 138 11.72 6.95 17.13
N ASP A 139 12.42 7.55 16.18
CA ASP A 139 13.03 8.87 16.32
C ASP A 139 12.11 10.00 15.83
N VAL A 140 10.88 9.65 15.40
CA VAL A 140 9.84 10.57 14.97
C VAL A 140 8.88 10.84 16.14
N HIS A 141 8.65 12.11 16.47
CA HIS A 141 7.86 12.50 17.63
C HIS A 141 6.66 13.39 17.30
N HIS A 142 6.68 14.06 16.15
CA HIS A 142 5.69 15.05 15.75
C HIS A 142 5.05 14.73 14.39
N ALA A 143 3.89 15.34 14.13
CA ALA A 143 3.11 15.13 12.90
C ALA A 143 3.88 15.51 11.64
N ASP A 144 4.58 16.64 11.67
CA ASP A 144 5.39 17.16 10.56
C ASP A 144 6.61 16.27 10.27
N GLU A 145 7.24 15.73 11.31
CA GLU A 145 8.35 14.78 11.19
C GLU A 145 7.87 13.47 10.54
N PHE A 146 6.69 12.96 10.94
CA PHE A 146 6.09 11.78 10.32
C PHE A 146 5.83 11.99 8.83
N VAL A 147 5.23 13.13 8.47
CA VAL A 147 4.96 13.49 7.07
C VAL A 147 6.26 13.66 6.29
N SER A 148 7.28 14.30 6.90
CA SER A 148 8.60 14.49 6.30
C SER A 148 9.32 13.16 6.08
N TYR A 149 9.27 12.24 7.03
CA TYR A 149 9.82 10.90 6.91
C TYR A 149 9.21 10.15 5.71
N LEU A 150 7.86 10.10 5.62
CA LEU A 150 7.21 9.44 4.49
C LEU A 150 7.53 10.10 3.15
N ASN A 151 7.58 11.45 3.09
CA ASN A 151 8.00 12.16 1.88
C ASN A 151 9.45 11.84 1.49
N SER A 152 10.36 11.72 2.44
CA SER A 152 11.76 11.33 2.19
C SER A 152 11.84 9.92 1.59
N VAL A 153 11.13 8.95 2.15
CA VAL A 153 11.08 7.59 1.59
C VAL A 153 10.50 7.58 0.18
N ILE A 154 9.43 8.35 -0.06
CA ILE A 154 8.82 8.49 -1.39
C ILE A 154 9.84 9.10 -2.37
N GLY A 155 10.51 10.20 -1.99
CA GLY A 155 11.51 10.87 -2.82
C GLY A 155 12.69 9.98 -3.18
N ASN A 156 13.15 9.15 -2.24
CA ASN A 156 14.22 8.18 -2.49
C ASN A 156 13.83 7.05 -3.46
N ARG A 157 12.53 6.82 -3.68
CA ARG A 157 12.02 5.85 -4.66
C ARG A 157 11.63 6.50 -5.98
N PHE A 158 11.12 7.72 -5.94
CA PHE A 158 10.71 8.49 -7.12
C PHE A 158 11.82 9.45 -7.56
N THR A 159 12.96 8.88 -7.94
CA THR A 159 14.09 9.61 -8.52
C THR A 159 13.87 9.86 -10.01
N ASP A 160 14.60 10.80 -10.59
CA ASP A 160 14.59 11.01 -12.04
C ASP A 160 15.00 9.73 -12.79
N ASP A 161 15.99 8.99 -12.29
CA ASP A 161 16.43 7.72 -12.86
C ASP A 161 15.33 6.66 -12.85
N TYR A 162 14.49 6.66 -11.80
CA TYR A 162 13.34 5.75 -11.76
C TYR A 162 12.38 6.04 -12.92
N PHE A 163 12.04 7.30 -13.15
CA PHE A 163 11.09 7.68 -14.20
C PHE A 163 11.68 7.63 -15.62
N VAL A 164 12.97 7.93 -15.77
CA VAL A 164 13.63 7.98 -17.09
C VAL A 164 14.06 6.58 -17.56
N TYR A 165 14.50 5.72 -16.65
CA TYR A 165 15.09 4.41 -17.02
C TYR A 165 14.31 3.22 -16.48
N SER A 166 14.06 3.15 -15.16
CA SER A 166 13.52 1.95 -14.53
C SER A 166 12.06 1.70 -14.92
N LEU A 167 11.20 2.67 -14.77
CA LEU A 167 9.78 2.55 -15.06
C LEU A 167 9.50 2.25 -16.54
N PRO A 168 10.13 2.95 -17.52
CA PRO A 168 9.98 2.60 -18.94
C PRO A 168 10.48 1.18 -19.26
N ALA A 169 11.58 0.73 -18.67
CA ALA A 169 12.09 -0.62 -18.87
C ALA A 169 11.12 -1.69 -18.33
N GLU A 170 10.52 -1.46 -17.15
CA GLU A 170 9.50 -2.34 -16.58
C GLU A 170 8.20 -2.37 -17.41
N LEU A 171 7.80 -1.22 -17.98
CA LEU A 171 6.61 -1.11 -18.85
C LEU A 171 6.83 -1.68 -20.25
N ASN A 172 8.07 -1.76 -20.72
CA ASN A 172 8.43 -2.37 -22.02
C ASN A 172 8.33 -3.90 -21.99
N SER A 173 7.94 -4.50 -20.89
CA SER A 173 7.67 -5.92 -20.74
C SER A 173 6.30 -6.27 -21.34
N SER A 174 6.19 -7.45 -21.95
CA SER A 174 4.90 -8.01 -22.41
C SER A 174 3.99 -8.42 -21.24
N SER A 175 4.51 -8.39 -20.00
CA SER A 175 3.75 -8.76 -18.79
C SER A 175 2.85 -7.62 -18.36
N ALA A 176 1.56 -7.84 -18.49
CA ALA A 176 0.53 -6.94 -18.00
C ALA A 176 0.13 -7.25 -16.52
N ASN A 177 1.03 -7.86 -15.75
CA ASN A 177 0.84 -8.27 -14.36
C ASN A 177 1.98 -7.79 -13.45
N SER A 178 2.63 -6.66 -13.80
CA SER A 178 3.70 -6.08 -13.00
C SER A 178 3.18 -4.93 -12.12
N PRO A 179 3.86 -4.61 -11.00
CA PRO A 179 3.57 -3.42 -10.21
C PRO A 179 3.58 -2.13 -11.04
N ALA A 180 4.54 -1.98 -11.97
CA ALA A 180 4.64 -0.86 -12.88
C ALA A 180 3.42 -0.74 -13.80
N TRP A 181 2.94 -1.87 -14.36
CA TRP A 181 1.73 -1.88 -15.18
C TRP A 181 0.48 -1.48 -14.37
N TYR A 182 0.31 -2.00 -13.17
CA TYR A 182 -0.80 -1.60 -12.31
C TYR A 182 -0.74 -0.13 -11.92
N GLY A 183 0.47 0.39 -11.65
CA GLY A 183 0.71 1.80 -11.40
C GLY A 183 0.39 2.69 -12.62
N TYR A 184 0.74 2.24 -13.82
CA TYR A 184 0.35 2.91 -15.06
C TYR A 184 -1.18 3.00 -15.19
N ILE A 185 -1.90 1.90 -15.00
CA ILE A 185 -3.37 1.91 -15.01
C ILE A 185 -3.94 2.83 -13.93
N ALA A 186 -3.36 2.82 -12.73
CA ALA A 186 -3.77 3.72 -11.66
C ALA A 186 -3.56 5.20 -12.04
N ALA A 187 -2.45 5.54 -12.67
CA ALA A 187 -2.19 6.90 -13.17
C ALA A 187 -3.21 7.31 -14.24
N VAL A 188 -3.51 6.43 -15.21
CA VAL A 188 -4.53 6.65 -16.22
C VAL A 188 -5.92 6.90 -15.60
N ASN A 189 -6.27 6.16 -14.54
CA ASN A 189 -7.51 6.37 -13.80
C ASN A 189 -7.56 7.74 -13.10
N VAL A 190 -6.46 8.15 -12.44
CA VAL A 190 -6.38 9.46 -11.77
C VAL A 190 -6.44 10.62 -12.75
N LEU A 191 -5.81 10.48 -13.91
CA LEU A 191 -5.80 11.50 -14.97
C LEU A 191 -7.11 11.56 -15.74
N GLY A 192 -8.04 10.62 -15.52
CA GLY A 192 -9.30 10.56 -16.26
C GLY A 192 -9.11 10.34 -17.77
N THR A 193 -8.02 9.67 -18.16
CA THR A 193 -7.69 9.45 -19.57
C THR A 193 -8.75 8.59 -20.22
N PRO A 194 -9.31 8.99 -21.40
CA PRO A 194 -10.28 8.20 -22.12
C PRO A 194 -9.64 6.92 -22.68
N MET A 195 -10.46 5.90 -22.85
CA MET A 195 -10.04 4.68 -23.54
C MET A 195 -9.84 4.93 -25.04
N LEU A 196 -9.02 4.07 -25.66
CA LEU A 196 -8.83 4.08 -27.09
C LEU A 196 -10.20 3.94 -27.82
N PHE A 197 -10.45 4.83 -28.76
CA PHE A 197 -11.71 4.91 -29.53
C PHE A 197 -12.97 5.23 -28.70
N SER A 198 -12.80 5.81 -27.50
CA SER A 198 -13.92 6.20 -26.63
C SER A 198 -13.67 7.58 -26.02
N THR A 199 -14.75 8.27 -25.65
CA THR A 199 -14.68 9.49 -24.83
C THR A 199 -14.82 9.20 -23.34
N ALA A 200 -15.18 7.97 -22.98
CA ALA A 200 -15.35 7.55 -21.60
C ALA A 200 -14.00 7.28 -20.94
N PRO A 201 -13.75 7.83 -19.73
CA PRO A 201 -12.52 7.57 -18.99
C PRO A 201 -12.45 6.09 -18.57
N LEU A 202 -11.24 5.53 -18.57
CA LEU A 202 -10.98 4.14 -18.16
C LEU A 202 -11.56 3.82 -16.77
N SER A 203 -11.50 4.78 -15.86
CA SER A 203 -12.00 4.64 -14.48
C SER A 203 -13.48 4.21 -14.39
N GLN A 204 -14.32 4.60 -15.34
CA GLN A 204 -15.75 4.21 -15.35
C GLN A 204 -15.98 2.71 -15.49
N TYR A 205 -15.04 1.99 -16.07
CA TYR A 205 -15.12 0.53 -16.28
C TYR A 205 -14.57 -0.28 -15.08
N PHE A 206 -13.99 0.39 -14.11
CA PHE A 206 -13.50 -0.22 -12.86
C PHE A 206 -14.40 0.05 -11.66
N VAL A 207 -15.51 0.78 -11.82
CA VAL A 207 -16.44 1.05 -10.71
C VAL A 207 -17.11 -0.26 -10.29
N LEU A 208 -17.10 -0.52 -8.99
CA LEU A 208 -17.76 -1.64 -8.33
C LEU A 208 -19.25 -1.65 -8.68
N GLY A 209 -19.73 -2.72 -9.35
CA GLY A 209 -21.13 -2.86 -9.75
C GLY A 209 -21.42 -2.68 -11.24
N ALA A 210 -20.48 -2.23 -12.05
CA ALA A 210 -20.58 -2.37 -13.49
C ALA A 210 -20.46 -3.86 -13.85
N ASN A 211 -21.59 -4.44 -14.18
CA ASN A 211 -21.89 -5.84 -14.43
C ASN A 211 -20.74 -6.70 -15.00
N GLY A 212 -20.50 -7.80 -14.30
CA GLY A 212 -20.02 -9.04 -14.88
C GLY A 212 -18.55 -9.34 -14.67
N ASP A 213 -18.30 -10.61 -14.35
CA ASP A 213 -17.00 -11.28 -14.27
C ASP A 213 -16.23 -11.31 -15.61
N LYS A 214 -16.76 -10.73 -16.65
CA LYS A 214 -16.07 -10.55 -17.93
C LYS A 214 -15.32 -9.23 -17.93
N ASN A 215 -14.05 -9.29 -18.29
CA ASN A 215 -13.17 -8.14 -18.46
C ASN A 215 -13.87 -7.05 -19.29
N SER A 216 -14.38 -6.02 -18.64
CA SER A 216 -15.00 -4.87 -19.30
C SER A 216 -13.99 -4.03 -20.08
N VAL A 217 -12.70 -4.34 -19.94
CA VAL A 217 -11.59 -3.69 -20.61
C VAL A 217 -10.67 -4.76 -21.19
N ASP A 218 -10.59 -4.83 -22.50
CA ASP A 218 -9.66 -5.68 -23.21
C ASP A 218 -8.35 -4.95 -23.51
N LYS A 219 -7.23 -5.67 -23.35
CA LYS A 219 -5.91 -5.20 -23.81
C LYS A 219 -5.84 -5.46 -25.30
N HIS A 220 -5.87 -4.40 -26.09
CA HIS A 220 -5.83 -4.52 -27.55
C HIS A 220 -4.41 -4.19 -28.05
N HIS A 221 -3.90 -5.01 -28.97
CA HIS A 221 -2.76 -4.64 -29.78
C HIS A 221 -3.22 -3.59 -30.78
N ILE A 222 -2.56 -2.42 -30.81
CA ILE A 222 -2.84 -1.38 -31.81
C ILE A 222 -2.59 -1.95 -33.22
N PHE A 223 -1.51 -2.73 -33.36
CA PHE A 223 -1.21 -3.49 -34.56
C PHE A 223 -1.30 -4.99 -34.24
N PRO A 224 -2.17 -5.77 -34.93
CA PRO A 224 -2.24 -7.21 -34.73
C PRO A 224 -0.87 -7.86 -34.96
N LYS A 225 -0.49 -8.79 -34.08
CA LYS A 225 0.81 -9.50 -34.17
C LYS A 225 1.05 -10.09 -35.57
N HIS A 226 0.05 -10.76 -36.13
CA HIS A 226 0.12 -11.33 -37.47
C HIS A 226 0.36 -10.27 -38.56
N TYR A 227 -0.13 -9.04 -38.40
CA TYR A 227 0.16 -7.97 -39.34
C TYR A 227 1.62 -7.54 -39.29
N LEU A 228 2.16 -7.41 -38.07
CA LEU A 228 3.58 -7.05 -37.84
C LEU A 228 4.50 -8.13 -38.43
N GLU A 229 4.22 -9.40 -38.18
CA GLU A 229 4.98 -10.53 -38.75
C GLU A 229 4.97 -10.51 -40.29
N LYS A 230 3.81 -10.17 -40.89
CA LYS A 230 3.67 -10.11 -42.36
C LYS A 230 4.50 -8.98 -42.99
N ILE A 231 4.72 -7.89 -42.29
CA ILE A 231 5.54 -6.73 -42.74
C ILE A 231 6.98 -6.79 -42.29
N GLY A 232 7.40 -7.90 -41.69
CA GLY A 232 8.80 -8.13 -41.30
C GLY A 232 9.26 -7.45 -40.00
N TYR A 233 8.31 -7.21 -39.10
CA TYR A 233 8.60 -6.61 -37.78
C TYR A 233 8.78 -7.67 -36.72
#